data_7b35cfa1c7efd9420925711d56d9502f
#
_entry.id   7b35cfa1c7efd9420925711d56d9502f
#
_cell.length_a   1.000
_cell.length_b   1.000
_cell.length_c   1.000
_cell.angle_alpha   90.00
_cell.angle_beta   90.00
_cell.angle_gamma   90.00
#
_symmetry.space_group_name_H-M   'P 1'
#
loop_
_entity.id
_entity.type
_entity.pdbx_description
1 polymer ?
#
loop_
_entity_poly.entity_id
_entity_poly.type
_entity_poly.pdbx_seq_one_letter_code
_entity_poly.pdbx_strand_id
1 'polypeptide(L)'
;MVSFSLCPLKICSIFTIKNTSKIAKVATHDFKKGKIIMIFRTNKITNYTKIDNRYLEDKNISLKAKGLLTLMLSLPDNWKFNINGLCLLCKESRDAVNNAIKELKENHYVEIERTNNEMGIFDYEYYIYENPGDYKVNTD
;
A
#
# COMPACT_ATOMS: atom_id res chain seq x y z
N MET A 1 -1.17 -7.54 -57.62
CA MET A 1 -0.96 -8.29 -56.39
C MET A 1 0.10 -7.55 -55.58
N VAL A 2 -0.34 -6.80 -54.61
CA VAL A 2 0.57 -6.03 -53.73
C VAL A 2 0.61 -6.73 -52.39
N SER A 3 1.74 -7.32 -52.11
CA SER A 3 2.05 -8.01 -50.86
C SER A 3 2.21 -6.98 -49.75
N PHE A 4 1.26 -6.89 -48.85
CA PHE A 4 1.42 -6.11 -47.62
C PHE A 4 2.18 -6.91 -46.57
N SER A 5 3.49 -6.74 -46.58
CA SER A 5 4.34 -7.13 -45.48
C SER A 5 4.17 -6.08 -44.36
N LEU A 6 3.29 -6.32 -43.42
CA LEU A 6 3.14 -5.52 -42.24
C LEU A 6 4.28 -5.86 -41.26
N CYS A 7 5.30 -5.06 -41.29
CA CYS A 7 6.40 -5.10 -40.32
C CYS A 7 5.88 -4.50 -38.99
N PRO A 8 5.90 -5.25 -37.85
CA PRO A 8 5.40 -4.76 -36.58
C PRO A 8 6.25 -3.67 -35.91
N LEU A 9 7.35 -3.27 -36.53
CA LEU A 9 8.29 -2.26 -36.00
C LEU A 9 7.85 -0.80 -36.21
N LYS A 10 6.80 -0.52 -36.99
CA LYS A 10 6.34 0.87 -37.21
C LYS A 10 5.38 1.40 -36.15
N ILE A 11 4.86 0.57 -35.26
CA ILE A 11 3.98 1.02 -34.17
C ILE A 11 4.80 1.61 -33.01
N CYS A 12 6.06 1.27 -32.90
CA CYS A 12 6.94 1.79 -31.84
C CYS A 12 7.36 3.27 -32.05
N SER A 13 7.31 3.79 -33.31
CA SER A 13 7.78 5.14 -33.63
C SER A 13 6.70 6.23 -33.53
N ILE A 14 5.44 5.87 -33.39
CA ILE A 14 4.33 6.86 -33.30
C ILE A 14 4.09 7.30 -31.86
N PHE A 15 4.63 6.58 -30.86
CA PHE A 15 4.48 6.93 -29.44
C PHE A 15 5.69 7.69 -28.86
N THR A 16 6.43 8.39 -29.70
CA THR A 16 7.35 9.42 -29.22
C THR A 16 6.54 10.68 -28.90
N ILE A 17 5.72 10.59 -27.87
CA ILE A 17 5.04 11.75 -27.30
C ILE A 17 6.12 12.62 -26.66
N LYS A 18 6.31 13.80 -27.23
CA LYS A 18 7.11 14.90 -26.66
C LYS A 18 6.50 15.38 -25.35
N ASN A 19 6.58 14.58 -24.32
CA ASN A 19 6.35 15.05 -22.96
C ASN A 19 7.00 14.03 -21.97
N THR A 20 8.32 14.09 -21.92
CA THR A 20 9.18 13.12 -21.25
C THR A 20 9.32 13.33 -19.75
N SER A 21 8.48 14.14 -19.11
CA SER A 21 8.69 14.45 -17.69
C SER A 21 7.82 13.68 -16.68
N LYS A 22 6.90 12.83 -17.12
CA LYS A 22 5.98 12.17 -16.17
C LYS A 22 5.69 10.69 -16.35
N ILE A 23 6.22 10.02 -17.38
CA ILE A 23 5.93 8.60 -17.62
C ILE A 23 7.23 7.85 -17.82
N ALA A 24 7.64 7.05 -16.87
CA ALA A 24 8.79 6.18 -17.06
C ALA A 24 8.46 4.73 -16.73
N LYS A 25 8.82 3.91 -17.66
CA LYS A 25 8.94 2.46 -17.64
C LYS A 25 7.67 1.67 -17.83
N VAL A 26 7.54 1.24 -19.07
CA VAL A 26 6.75 0.08 -19.47
C VAL A 26 7.46 -1.17 -18.92
N ALA A 27 6.84 -1.85 -17.98
CA ALA A 27 7.22 -3.20 -17.63
C ALA A 27 6.40 -4.16 -18.49
N THR A 28 7.05 -4.84 -19.43
CA THR A 28 6.45 -5.94 -20.18
C THR A 28 6.50 -7.19 -19.33
N HIS A 29 5.37 -7.73 -18.95
CA HIS A 29 5.30 -9.00 -18.28
C HIS A 29 4.43 -10.00 -19.05
N ASP A 30 4.98 -11.16 -19.27
CA ASP A 30 4.40 -12.38 -19.82
C ASP A 30 3.89 -12.37 -21.27
N PHE A 31 4.73 -12.91 -22.13
CA PHE A 31 4.39 -13.33 -23.48
C PHE A 31 3.75 -14.73 -23.46
N LYS A 32 2.52 -14.86 -22.95
CA LYS A 32 1.71 -16.06 -23.13
C LYS A 32 0.52 -15.76 -24.02
N LYS A 33 0.47 -16.43 -25.17
CA LYS A 33 -0.63 -16.40 -26.16
C LYS A 33 -0.86 -15.09 -26.92
N GLY A 34 0.16 -14.41 -27.39
CA GLY A 34 0.00 -13.32 -28.37
C GLY A 34 -0.76 -12.07 -27.89
N LYS A 35 -1.07 -11.96 -26.59
CA LYS A 35 -1.66 -10.77 -25.99
C LYS A 35 -0.58 -9.98 -25.25
N ILE A 36 -0.22 -8.82 -25.77
CA ILE A 36 0.67 -7.88 -25.10
C ILE A 36 -0.13 -7.10 -24.09
N ILE A 37 0.14 -7.32 -22.81
CA ILE A 37 -0.43 -6.52 -21.70
C ILE A 37 0.63 -5.48 -21.33
N MET A 38 0.34 -4.22 -21.61
CA MET A 38 1.21 -3.11 -21.24
C MET A 38 0.72 -2.50 -19.93
N ILE A 39 1.57 -2.50 -18.91
CA ILE A 39 1.29 -1.88 -17.61
C ILE A 39 2.06 -0.56 -17.55
N PHE A 40 1.33 0.53 -17.51
CA PHE A 40 1.89 1.87 -17.32
C PHE A 40 1.90 2.22 -15.84
N ARG A 41 3.06 2.57 -15.31
CA ARG A 41 3.21 3.05 -13.92
C ARG A 41 3.82 4.44 -13.93
N THR A 42 3.29 5.30 -13.07
CA THR A 42 3.82 6.65 -12.87
C THR A 42 5.16 6.61 -12.15
N ASN A 43 6.09 7.47 -12.56
CA ASN A 43 7.33 7.68 -11.80
C ASN A 43 7.01 8.31 -10.46
N LYS A 44 7.55 7.72 -9.40
CA LYS A 44 7.47 8.24 -8.04
C LYS A 44 8.66 9.17 -7.80
N ILE A 45 8.42 10.48 -7.79
CA ILE A 45 9.46 11.48 -7.56
C ILE A 45 9.38 12.03 -6.14
N THR A 46 8.17 12.33 -5.67
CA THR A 46 7.91 12.90 -4.34
C THR A 46 6.58 12.38 -3.80
N ASN A 47 6.39 12.48 -2.50
CA ASN A 47 5.15 12.12 -1.81
C ASN A 47 4.72 10.67 -2.11
N TYR A 48 5.58 9.72 -1.77
CA TYR A 48 5.29 8.29 -1.86
C TYR A 48 5.78 7.59 -0.60
N THR A 49 5.13 6.48 -0.25
CA THR A 49 5.54 5.61 0.84
C THR A 49 6.19 4.36 0.24
N LYS A 50 7.35 3.98 0.78
CA LYS A 50 8.00 2.72 0.47
C LYS A 50 7.55 1.69 1.50
N ILE A 51 7.03 0.59 1.05
CA ILE A 51 6.43 -0.45 1.90
C ILE A 51 6.92 -1.83 1.47
N ASP A 52 6.91 -2.78 2.40
CA ASP A 52 7.16 -4.19 2.10
C ASP A 52 5.93 -4.80 1.41
N ASN A 53 6.16 -5.65 0.41
CA ASN A 53 5.07 -6.31 -0.31
C ASN A 53 4.48 -7.50 0.46
N ARG A 54 5.15 -8.02 1.48
CA ARG A 54 4.73 -9.24 2.21
C ARG A 54 3.32 -9.15 2.76
N TYR A 55 2.96 -8.05 3.42
CA TYR A 55 1.60 -7.89 3.93
C TYR A 55 0.56 -7.68 2.82
N LEU A 56 0.95 -7.11 1.67
CA LEU A 56 0.06 -6.99 0.51
C LEU A 56 -0.26 -8.35 -0.11
N GLU A 57 0.67 -9.30 -0.04
CA GLU A 57 0.53 -10.67 -0.54
C GLU A 57 -0.17 -11.59 0.45
N ASP A 58 -0.24 -11.21 1.73
CA ASP A 58 -0.88 -12.01 2.78
C ASP A 58 -2.39 -12.17 2.49
N LYS A 59 -2.84 -13.42 2.42
CA LYS A 59 -4.24 -13.78 2.14
C LYS A 59 -5.11 -13.81 3.40
N ASN A 60 -4.51 -13.72 4.59
CA ASN A 60 -5.23 -13.77 5.86
C ASN A 60 -5.85 -12.42 6.23
N ILE A 61 -5.43 -11.33 5.58
CA ILE A 61 -5.95 -9.99 5.83
C ILE A 61 -6.72 -9.44 4.63
N SER A 62 -7.82 -8.77 4.91
CA SER A 62 -8.70 -8.18 3.91
C SER A 62 -8.04 -6.99 3.20
N LEU A 63 -8.58 -6.62 2.03
CA LEU A 63 -8.11 -5.44 1.29
C LEU A 63 -8.30 -4.14 2.11
N LYS A 64 -9.34 -4.07 2.95
CA LYS A 64 -9.55 -2.94 3.87
C LYS A 64 -8.45 -2.84 4.91
N ALA A 65 -8.08 -3.95 5.52
CA ALA A 65 -7.00 -4.02 6.49
C ALA A 65 -5.66 -3.64 5.83
N LYS A 66 -5.36 -4.16 4.63
CA LYS A 66 -4.17 -3.77 3.85
C LYS A 66 -4.15 -2.27 3.54
N GLY A 67 -5.28 -1.72 3.11
CA GLY A 67 -5.41 -0.29 2.83
C GLY A 67 -5.19 0.57 4.07
N LEU A 68 -5.77 0.18 5.21
CA LEU A 68 -5.59 0.88 6.48
C LEU A 68 -4.14 0.81 6.95
N LEU A 69 -3.50 -0.36 6.89
CA LEU A 69 -2.09 -0.53 7.25
C LEU A 69 -1.19 0.36 6.37
N THR A 70 -1.42 0.37 5.07
CA THR A 70 -0.69 1.26 4.14
C THR A 70 -0.88 2.74 4.49
N LEU A 71 -2.10 3.16 4.84
CA LEU A 71 -2.39 4.51 5.29
C LEU A 71 -1.61 4.83 6.57
N MET A 72 -1.63 3.95 7.56
CA MET A 72 -0.92 4.14 8.83
C MET A 72 0.59 4.27 8.62
N LEU A 73 1.19 3.43 7.76
CA LEU A 73 2.60 3.48 7.40
C LEU A 73 2.99 4.73 6.57
N SER A 74 2.02 5.41 5.98
CA SER A 74 2.26 6.65 5.22
C SER A 74 2.26 7.91 6.07
N LEU A 75 1.81 7.83 7.31
CA LEU A 75 1.76 8.95 8.22
C LEU A 75 3.14 9.24 8.84
N PRO A 76 3.40 10.49 9.24
CA PRO A 76 4.66 10.85 9.89
C PRO A 76 4.85 10.13 11.23
N ASP A 77 6.11 9.89 11.62
CA ASP A 77 6.46 9.18 12.87
C ASP A 77 5.93 9.84 14.15
N ASN A 78 5.68 11.15 14.11
CA ASN A 78 5.11 11.90 15.24
C ASN A 78 3.57 11.92 15.27
N TRP A 79 2.92 11.16 14.38
CA TRP A 79 1.46 11.10 14.34
C TRP A 79 0.91 10.33 15.54
N LYS A 80 0.02 10.97 16.29
CA LYS A 80 -0.70 10.30 17.38
C LYS A 80 -1.92 9.56 16.86
N PHE A 81 -1.82 8.24 16.82
CA PHE A 81 -2.89 7.39 16.33
C PHE A 81 -4.09 7.38 17.29
N ASN A 82 -5.26 7.55 16.73
CA ASN A 82 -6.54 7.31 17.38
C ASN A 82 -7.61 7.02 16.32
N ILE A 83 -8.65 6.33 16.71
CA ILE A 83 -9.75 5.91 15.80
C ILE A 83 -10.40 7.11 15.10
N ASN A 84 -10.65 8.20 15.85
CA ASN A 84 -11.30 9.37 15.27
C ASN A 84 -10.41 10.03 14.20
N GLY A 85 -9.11 10.14 14.46
CA GLY A 85 -8.14 10.67 13.51
C GLY A 85 -8.07 9.82 12.23
N LEU A 86 -8.05 8.49 12.36
CA LEU A 86 -8.07 7.59 11.21
C LEU A 86 -9.36 7.73 10.39
N CYS A 87 -10.52 7.86 11.04
CA CYS A 87 -11.79 8.08 10.35
C CYS A 87 -11.85 9.40 9.58
N LEU A 88 -11.11 10.43 10.01
CA LEU A 88 -11.00 11.69 9.27
C LEU A 88 -10.14 11.59 8.01
N LEU A 89 -9.23 10.64 7.96
CA LEU A 89 -8.32 10.42 6.84
C LEU A 89 -8.90 9.49 5.75
N CYS A 90 -9.98 8.80 6.03
CA CYS A 90 -10.60 7.87 5.11
C CYS A 90 -12.12 8.12 4.98
N LYS A 91 -12.72 7.54 3.95
CA LYS A 91 -14.17 7.63 3.71
C LYS A 91 -14.96 6.58 4.52
N GLU A 92 -14.25 5.66 5.15
CA GLU A 92 -14.84 4.51 5.82
C GLU A 92 -15.55 4.91 7.11
N SER A 93 -16.59 4.15 7.45
CA SER A 93 -17.28 4.31 8.75
C SER A 93 -16.35 3.91 9.90
N ARG A 94 -16.64 4.44 11.10
CA ARG A 94 -15.91 4.09 12.32
C ARG A 94 -15.88 2.58 12.58
N ASP A 95 -16.99 1.89 12.32
CA ASP A 95 -17.06 0.44 12.50
C ASP A 95 -16.18 -0.30 11.51
N ALA A 96 -16.10 0.17 10.27
CA ALA A 96 -15.21 -0.41 9.26
C ALA A 96 -13.74 -0.23 9.63
N VAL A 97 -13.34 0.94 10.15
CA VAL A 97 -11.99 1.19 10.66
C VAL A 97 -11.68 0.31 11.88
N ASN A 98 -12.60 0.22 12.85
CA ASN A 98 -12.43 -0.63 14.02
C ASN A 98 -12.27 -2.10 13.65
N ASN A 99 -13.08 -2.60 12.72
CA ASN A 99 -12.99 -3.99 12.26
C ASN A 99 -11.66 -4.25 11.54
N ALA A 100 -11.18 -3.31 10.72
CA ALA A 100 -9.89 -3.45 10.06
C ALA A 100 -8.72 -3.43 11.07
N ILE A 101 -8.77 -2.57 12.10
CA ILE A 101 -7.78 -2.58 13.18
C ILE A 101 -7.81 -3.89 13.97
N LYS A 102 -9.00 -4.41 14.27
CA LYS A 102 -9.15 -5.68 14.96
C LYS A 102 -8.52 -6.81 14.15
N GLU A 103 -8.77 -6.86 12.84
CA GLU A 103 -8.19 -7.83 11.93
C GLU A 103 -6.66 -7.73 11.88
N LEU A 104 -6.10 -6.50 11.82
CA LEU A 104 -4.66 -6.27 11.85
C LEU A 104 -4.03 -6.70 13.18
N LYS A 105 -4.72 -6.51 14.31
CA LYS A 105 -4.27 -6.98 15.63
C LYS A 105 -4.24 -8.50 15.70
N GLU A 106 -5.28 -9.17 15.22
CA GLU A 106 -5.38 -10.64 15.20
C GLU A 106 -4.29 -11.27 14.35
N ASN A 107 -3.81 -10.57 13.32
CA ASN A 107 -2.72 -11.01 12.44
C ASN A 107 -1.35 -10.40 12.80
N HIS A 108 -1.20 -9.77 13.96
CA HIS A 108 0.07 -9.22 14.49
C HIS A 108 0.73 -8.12 13.64
N TYR A 109 -0.05 -7.38 12.88
CA TYR A 109 0.42 -6.19 12.14
C TYR A 109 0.30 -4.91 12.96
N VAL A 110 -0.60 -4.87 13.92
CA VAL A 110 -0.81 -3.72 14.81
C VAL A 110 -0.92 -4.21 16.25
N GLU A 111 -0.21 -3.56 17.13
CA GLU A 111 -0.36 -3.71 18.57
C GLU A 111 -0.83 -2.38 19.17
N ILE A 112 -1.68 -2.44 20.17
CA ILE A 112 -2.19 -1.27 20.86
C ILE A 112 -2.03 -1.52 22.34
N GLU A 113 -1.14 -0.75 22.96
CA GLU A 113 -0.93 -0.75 24.38
C GLU A 113 -1.70 0.40 25.04
N ARG A 114 -2.24 0.11 26.21
CA ARG A 114 -2.91 1.11 27.03
C ARG A 114 -1.96 1.56 28.12
N THR A 115 -1.57 2.80 28.07
CA THR A 115 -0.72 3.43 29.07
C THR A 115 -1.54 4.41 29.92
N ASN A 116 -1.10 4.65 31.15
CA ASN A 116 -1.66 5.69 31.99
C ASN A 116 -0.63 6.81 32.11
N ASN A 117 -1.03 8.02 31.77
CA ASN A 117 -0.19 9.17 32.06
C ASN A 117 -0.22 9.52 33.56
N GLU A 118 0.68 10.40 33.99
CA GLU A 118 0.81 10.85 35.39
C GLU A 118 -0.48 11.47 35.96
N MET A 119 -1.40 11.90 35.12
CA MET A 119 -2.70 12.46 35.51
C MET A 119 -3.82 11.41 35.59
N GLY A 120 -3.52 10.12 35.39
CA GLY A 120 -4.49 9.04 35.39
C GLY A 120 -5.37 8.99 34.15
N ILE A 121 -5.02 9.72 33.09
CA ILE A 121 -5.72 9.68 31.80
C ILE A 121 -5.14 8.54 30.99
N PHE A 122 -6.02 7.72 30.43
CA PHE A 122 -5.60 6.64 29.54
C PHE A 122 -5.09 7.20 28.22
N ASP A 123 -3.93 6.77 27.80
CA ASP A 123 -3.37 6.97 26.46
C ASP A 123 -3.21 5.62 25.76
N TYR A 124 -3.14 5.64 24.46
CA TYR A 124 -3.00 4.44 23.64
C TYR A 124 -1.80 4.59 22.72
N GLU A 125 -0.87 3.69 22.84
CA GLU A 125 0.30 3.59 21.97
C GLU A 125 0.07 2.54 20.89
N TYR A 126 0.36 2.90 19.66
CA TYR A 126 0.18 2.04 18.50
C TYR A 126 1.55 1.65 17.96
N TYR A 127 1.80 0.36 17.92
CA TYR A 127 2.96 -0.23 17.27
C TYR A 127 2.51 -0.85 15.95
N ILE A 128 3.15 -0.48 14.85
CA ILE A 128 2.74 -0.85 13.50
C ILE A 128 3.89 -1.59 12.84
N TYR A 129 3.63 -2.81 12.38
CA TYR A 129 4.61 -3.69 11.79
C TYR A 129 4.30 -3.95 10.32
N GLU A 130 5.30 -3.91 9.44
CA GLU A 130 5.17 -4.34 8.04
C GLU A 130 5.19 -5.86 7.90
N ASN A 131 5.67 -6.57 8.92
CA ASN A 131 5.79 -8.00 8.95
C ASN A 131 5.39 -8.54 10.33
N PRO A 132 4.47 -9.53 10.41
CA PRO A 132 4.07 -10.13 11.68
C PRO A 132 5.22 -10.78 12.46
N GLY A 133 6.30 -11.19 11.76
CA GLY A 133 7.50 -11.74 12.39
C GLY A 133 8.33 -10.73 13.19
N ASP A 134 8.09 -9.44 12.99
CA ASP A 134 8.75 -8.36 13.73
C ASP A 134 8.02 -8.05 15.05
N TYR A 135 6.86 -8.67 15.26
CA TYR A 135 6.12 -8.62 16.51
C TYR A 135 7.01 -9.14 17.65
N LYS A 136 7.37 -8.25 18.55
CA LYS A 136 8.12 -8.63 19.75
C LYS A 136 7.16 -9.33 20.70
N VAL A 137 7.26 -10.65 20.78
CA VAL A 137 6.73 -11.36 21.94
C VAL A 137 7.47 -10.84 23.14
N ASN A 138 6.84 -10.01 23.96
CA ASN A 138 7.35 -9.70 25.29
C ASN A 138 7.31 -11.00 26.09
N THR A 139 8.35 -11.80 25.99
CA THR A 139 8.62 -12.89 26.91
C THR A 139 9.21 -12.23 28.15
N ASP A 140 8.37 -12.10 29.18
CA ASP A 140 8.79 -11.87 30.56
C ASP A 140 9.80 -12.93 31.02
#